data_969757cccda25a40c57999eab2d1f023
#
_entry.id   969757cccda25a40c57999eab2d1f023
#
_cell.length_a   1.000
_cell.length_b   1.000
_cell.length_c   1.000
_cell.angle_alpha   90.00
_cell.angle_beta   90.00
_cell.angle_gamma   90.00
#
_symmetry.space_group_name_H-M   'P 1'
#
loop_
_entity.id
_entity.type
_entity.pdbx_description
1 polymer ?
#
loop_
_entity_poly.entity_id
_entity_poly.type
_entity_poly.pdbx_seq_one_letter_code
_entity_poly.pdbx_strand_id
1 'polypeptide(L)'
;GMDMSGMVKAHHARTEYHNPGVDMHVDYPRTNLDDPGVGLRNNGRRVLTYADLHTIGGSLYPHEPVTKDIELHLTGNMERFIWSFDGVIFSKAKPVHFPAGKHLRIILCNDTMMNHPIHLHGMWSEVESPDGQFQVRKHTVNVQPAQRVTYRVKADALGRWAYHCHLLYHMEAGMFREVVVA
;
A
#
# COMPACT_ATOMS: atom_id res chain seq x y z
N GLY A 1 27.26 6.81 -12.63
CA GLY A 1 25.83 7.15 -12.58
C GLY A 1 25.05 5.89 -12.30
N MET A 2 24.15 5.93 -11.32
CA MET A 2 23.21 4.82 -11.12
C MET A 2 22.32 4.69 -12.36
N ASP A 3 22.23 3.47 -12.88
CA ASP A 3 21.26 3.16 -13.92
C ASP A 3 19.84 3.24 -13.36
N MET A 4 19.08 4.23 -13.80
CA MET A 4 17.70 4.50 -13.37
C MET A 4 16.66 3.82 -14.29
N SER A 5 17.08 3.00 -15.24
CA SER A 5 16.22 2.45 -16.30
C SER A 5 15.16 1.45 -15.83
N GLY A 6 15.16 1.04 -14.56
CA GLY A 6 14.15 0.15 -13.96
C GLY A 6 13.33 0.79 -12.83
N MET A 7 13.54 2.07 -12.53
CA MET A 7 12.89 2.73 -11.41
C MET A 7 11.53 3.33 -11.81
N VAL A 8 10.49 2.98 -11.06
CA VAL A 8 9.14 3.54 -11.25
C VAL A 8 9.00 4.78 -10.37
N LYS A 9 8.72 5.92 -11.00
CA LYS A 9 8.49 7.18 -10.30
C LYS A 9 7.12 7.18 -9.62
N ALA A 10 7.08 7.62 -8.37
CA ALA A 10 5.84 7.81 -7.62
C ALA A 10 5.08 9.06 -8.09
N HIS A 11 3.76 9.03 -7.97
CA HIS A 11 2.86 10.13 -8.31
C HIS A 11 2.23 10.70 -7.04
N HIS A 12 2.76 11.84 -6.58
CA HIS A 12 2.29 12.49 -5.35
C HIS A 12 1.01 13.29 -5.59
N ALA A 13 0.06 13.20 -4.67
CA ALA A 13 -1.13 14.04 -4.66
C ALA A 13 -0.75 15.48 -4.30
N ARG A 14 -1.52 16.46 -4.77
CA ARG A 14 -1.29 17.88 -4.45
C ARG A 14 -1.35 18.16 -2.95
N THR A 15 -2.17 17.41 -2.22
CA THR A 15 -2.34 17.50 -0.78
C THR A 15 -1.10 17.08 0.02
N GLU A 16 -0.11 16.43 -0.60
CA GLU A 16 1.16 16.08 0.05
C GLU A 16 2.15 17.25 0.11
N TYR A 17 2.00 18.24 -0.78
CA TYR A 17 2.90 19.38 -0.87
C TYR A 17 2.45 20.53 0.04
N HIS A 18 3.43 21.29 0.55
CA HIS A 18 3.17 22.42 1.47
C HIS A 18 2.26 22.04 2.65
N ASN A 19 2.43 20.82 3.13
CA ASN A 19 1.59 20.23 4.16
C ASN A 19 2.41 19.95 5.41
N PRO A 20 2.12 20.61 6.55
CA PRO A 20 2.86 20.38 7.79
C PRO A 20 2.63 18.98 8.40
N GLY A 21 1.66 18.22 7.90
CA GLY A 21 1.42 16.82 8.24
C GLY A 21 2.27 15.83 7.44
N VAL A 22 3.09 16.31 6.49
CA VAL A 22 3.93 15.48 5.62
C VAL A 22 5.37 15.97 5.71
N ASP A 23 6.25 15.16 6.29
CA ASP A 23 7.64 15.56 6.54
C ASP A 23 8.62 15.03 5.50
N MET A 24 8.21 14.11 4.64
CA MET A 24 9.06 13.57 3.56
C MET A 24 8.26 13.00 2.39
N HIS A 25 8.93 12.90 1.25
CA HIS A 25 8.42 12.28 0.03
C HIS A 25 9.44 11.28 -0.51
N VAL A 26 8.97 10.21 -1.12
CA VAL A 26 9.81 9.22 -1.80
C VAL A 26 9.41 9.19 -3.28
N ASP A 27 10.31 9.65 -4.15
CA ASP A 27 10.02 9.73 -5.59
C ASP A 27 10.27 8.41 -6.33
N TYR A 28 11.21 7.62 -5.85
CA TYR A 28 11.60 6.34 -6.45
C TYR A 28 11.62 5.23 -5.41
N PRO A 29 10.45 4.73 -4.99
CA PRO A 29 10.37 3.69 -3.98
C PRO A 29 10.90 2.35 -4.50
N ARG A 30 11.40 1.52 -3.56
CA ARG A 30 11.79 0.15 -3.85
C ARG A 30 10.56 -0.70 -4.18
N THR A 31 10.71 -1.63 -5.14
CA THR A 31 9.62 -2.51 -5.58
C THR A 31 9.86 -3.98 -5.24
N ASN A 32 11.05 -4.36 -4.81
CA ASN A 32 11.39 -5.75 -4.52
C ASN A 32 10.64 -6.30 -3.30
N LEU A 33 10.22 -7.55 -3.39
CA LEU A 33 9.48 -8.26 -2.33
C LEU A 33 10.37 -9.13 -1.44
N ASP A 34 11.67 -9.18 -1.69
CA ASP A 34 12.66 -9.95 -0.93
C ASP A 34 13.36 -9.17 0.18
N ASP A 35 12.83 -8.01 0.54
CA ASP A 35 13.40 -7.17 1.59
C ASP A 35 12.91 -7.66 2.97
N PRO A 36 13.83 -8.16 3.82
CA PRO A 36 13.45 -8.64 5.14
C PRO A 36 13.16 -7.54 6.15
N GLY A 37 13.55 -6.31 5.86
CA GLY A 37 13.46 -5.17 6.76
C GLY A 37 14.83 -4.67 7.24
N VAL A 38 14.81 -3.50 7.86
CA VAL A 38 16.02 -2.82 8.33
C VAL A 38 16.78 -3.69 9.34
N GLY A 39 18.08 -3.90 9.07
CA GLY A 39 18.97 -4.66 9.95
C GLY A 39 18.76 -6.18 9.95
N LEU A 40 17.86 -6.70 9.11
CA LEU A 40 17.54 -8.12 9.08
C LEU A 40 18.22 -8.91 7.96
N ARG A 41 18.78 -8.22 6.95
CA ARG A 41 19.52 -8.87 5.87
C ARG A 41 20.89 -9.33 6.36
N ASN A 42 21.26 -10.58 6.05
CA ASN A 42 22.55 -11.17 6.41
C ASN A 42 22.86 -11.17 7.92
N ASN A 43 21.83 -11.32 8.75
CA ASN A 43 21.96 -11.35 10.21
C ASN A 43 22.21 -12.76 10.77
N GLY A 44 22.52 -13.74 9.92
CA GLY A 44 22.72 -15.15 10.33
C GLY A 44 21.42 -15.95 10.48
N ARG A 45 20.26 -15.35 10.21
CA ARG A 45 18.96 -16.01 10.26
C ARG A 45 18.26 -15.92 8.91
N ARG A 46 17.41 -16.89 8.62
CA ARG A 46 16.45 -16.76 7.52
C ARG A 46 15.26 -15.91 7.99
N VAL A 47 15.07 -14.77 7.35
CA VAL A 47 13.93 -13.89 7.60
C VAL A 47 12.93 -14.04 6.45
N LEU A 48 11.66 -14.29 6.80
CA LEU A 48 10.59 -14.46 5.83
C LEU A 48 10.29 -13.13 5.14
N THR A 49 10.18 -13.18 3.81
CA THR A 49 9.80 -12.03 2.97
C THR A 49 8.57 -12.34 2.15
N TYR A 50 7.96 -11.35 1.49
CA TYR A 50 6.84 -11.59 0.58
C TYR A 50 7.22 -12.52 -0.58
N ALA A 51 8.47 -12.46 -1.04
CA ALA A 51 8.96 -13.33 -2.11
C ALA A 51 8.93 -14.82 -1.73
N ASP A 52 8.93 -15.13 -0.44
CA ASP A 52 8.84 -16.51 0.08
C ASP A 52 7.41 -17.03 0.19
N LEU A 53 6.41 -16.15 0.10
CA LEU A 53 5.01 -16.50 0.36
C LEU A 53 4.29 -16.89 -0.92
N HIS A 54 3.47 -17.93 -0.81
CA HIS A 54 2.61 -18.40 -1.89
C HIS A 54 1.22 -18.73 -1.37
N THR A 55 0.22 -18.58 -2.20
CA THR A 55 -1.15 -18.96 -1.88
C THR A 55 -1.49 -20.31 -2.48
N ILE A 56 -1.97 -21.24 -1.67
CA ILE A 56 -2.49 -22.53 -2.13
C ILE A 56 -3.69 -22.24 -3.05
N GLY A 57 -3.69 -22.82 -4.26
CA GLY A 57 -4.73 -22.60 -5.26
C GLY A 57 -4.57 -21.38 -6.13
N GLY A 58 -3.55 -20.53 -5.87
CA GLY A 58 -3.23 -19.38 -6.72
C GLY A 58 -4.21 -18.21 -6.59
N SER A 59 -4.26 -17.36 -7.63
CA SER A 59 -5.14 -16.20 -7.70
C SER A 59 -6.61 -16.61 -7.78
N LEU A 60 -7.50 -15.81 -7.20
CA LEU A 60 -8.94 -15.98 -7.33
C LEU A 60 -9.46 -15.55 -8.72
N TYR A 61 -8.76 -14.64 -9.36
CA TYR A 61 -9.17 -14.04 -10.64
C TYR A 61 -8.01 -13.98 -11.65
N PRO A 62 -7.42 -15.16 -11.99
CA PRO A 62 -6.14 -15.21 -12.72
C PRO A 62 -6.20 -14.66 -14.14
N HIS A 63 -7.39 -14.63 -14.75
CA HIS A 63 -7.58 -14.21 -16.15
C HIS A 63 -8.37 -12.91 -16.27
N GLU A 64 -8.73 -12.28 -15.16
CA GLU A 64 -9.51 -11.05 -15.18
C GLU A 64 -8.59 -9.84 -15.24
N PRO A 65 -8.72 -8.99 -16.28
CA PRO A 65 -7.85 -7.84 -16.43
C PRO A 65 -8.12 -6.77 -15.37
N VAL A 66 -7.07 -6.09 -14.95
CA VAL A 66 -7.17 -4.87 -14.15
C VAL A 66 -7.67 -3.73 -15.03
N THR A 67 -8.68 -3.01 -14.57
CA THR A 67 -9.34 -1.94 -15.33
C THR A 67 -8.98 -0.54 -14.82
N LYS A 68 -8.45 -0.42 -13.61
CA LYS A 68 -8.09 0.87 -13.00
C LYS A 68 -7.00 0.71 -11.96
N ASP A 69 -6.04 1.63 -11.98
CA ASP A 69 -5.03 1.78 -10.94
C ASP A 69 -5.44 2.89 -9.97
N ILE A 70 -5.23 2.66 -8.69
CA ILE A 70 -5.41 3.64 -7.62
C ILE A 70 -4.10 3.70 -6.83
N GLU A 71 -3.40 4.82 -6.91
CA GLU A 71 -2.18 5.07 -6.14
C GLU A 71 -2.50 5.87 -4.89
N LEU A 72 -2.07 5.36 -3.75
CA LEU A 72 -2.22 6.00 -2.44
C LEU A 72 -0.85 6.05 -1.77
N HIS A 73 -0.51 7.20 -1.23
CA HIS A 73 0.72 7.40 -0.47
C HIS A 73 0.44 7.34 1.02
N LEU A 74 1.27 6.58 1.72
CA LEU A 74 1.29 6.55 3.18
C LEU A 74 2.18 7.69 3.63
N THR A 75 1.59 8.68 4.26
CA THR A 75 2.21 9.96 4.58
C THR A 75 2.16 10.24 6.07
N GLY A 76 3.02 11.13 6.55
CA GLY A 76 2.98 11.51 7.94
C GLY A 76 4.04 12.50 8.36
N ASN A 77 3.95 12.89 9.62
CA ASN A 77 4.93 13.69 10.32
C ASN A 77 5.19 13.06 11.69
N MET A 78 6.40 12.55 11.89
CA MET A 78 6.76 11.82 13.10
C MET A 78 6.79 12.73 14.33
N GLU A 79 7.24 13.95 14.18
CA GLU A 79 7.34 14.90 15.30
C GLU A 79 5.97 15.34 15.80
N ARG A 80 5.03 15.58 14.87
CA ARG A 80 3.65 15.95 15.18
C ARG A 80 2.75 14.76 15.44
N PHE A 81 3.24 13.56 15.18
CA PHE A 81 2.50 12.30 15.23
C PHE A 81 1.19 12.36 14.43
N ILE A 82 1.29 12.81 13.18
CA ILE A 82 0.21 12.84 12.20
C ILE A 82 0.47 11.75 11.18
N TRP A 83 -0.51 10.91 10.91
CA TRP A 83 -0.43 9.84 9.94
C TRP A 83 -1.64 9.91 9.01
N SER A 84 -1.42 9.72 7.72
CA SER A 84 -2.46 9.99 6.73
C SER A 84 -2.25 9.21 5.44
N PHE A 85 -3.24 9.25 4.56
CA PHE A 85 -3.10 8.89 3.16
C PHE A 85 -3.08 10.17 2.32
N ASP A 86 -2.18 10.26 1.36
CA ASP A 86 -2.05 11.41 0.44
C ASP A 86 -2.04 12.77 1.16
N GLY A 87 -1.47 12.82 2.35
CA GLY A 87 -1.40 14.04 3.17
C GLY A 87 -2.71 14.44 3.84
N VAL A 88 -3.77 13.64 3.77
CA VAL A 88 -5.08 13.98 4.33
C VAL A 88 -5.47 12.98 5.41
N ILE A 89 -5.71 13.46 6.63
CA ILE A 89 -6.20 12.63 7.74
C ILE A 89 -7.67 12.25 7.52
N PHE A 90 -8.10 11.15 8.12
CA PHE A 90 -9.44 10.58 7.93
C PHE A 90 -10.57 11.60 8.11
N SER A 91 -10.51 12.42 9.15
CA SER A 91 -11.57 13.40 9.47
C SER A 91 -11.79 14.46 8.38
N LYS A 92 -10.84 14.63 7.47
CA LYS A 92 -10.89 15.59 6.36
C LYS A 92 -10.96 14.93 4.98
N ALA A 93 -10.93 13.60 4.95
CA ALA A 93 -10.82 12.85 3.71
C ALA A 93 -12.19 12.52 3.11
N LYS A 94 -12.20 12.42 1.78
CA LYS A 94 -13.31 11.81 1.04
C LYS A 94 -13.09 10.31 0.95
N PRO A 95 -14.16 9.51 0.87
CA PRO A 95 -14.06 8.08 0.61
C PRO A 95 -13.31 7.77 -0.70
N VAL A 96 -12.63 6.64 -0.73
CA VAL A 96 -12.06 6.07 -1.95
C VAL A 96 -13.16 5.25 -2.63
N HIS A 97 -13.46 5.54 -3.88
CA HIS A 97 -14.49 4.83 -4.63
C HIS A 97 -13.90 3.65 -5.41
N PHE A 98 -14.44 2.47 -5.17
CA PHE A 98 -14.17 1.26 -5.94
C PHE A 98 -15.41 0.96 -6.81
N PRO A 99 -15.30 1.09 -8.15
CA PRO A 99 -16.43 0.73 -9.03
C PRO A 99 -16.81 -0.74 -8.83
N ALA A 100 -18.08 -0.99 -8.53
CA ALA A 100 -18.59 -2.32 -8.23
C ALA A 100 -18.31 -3.32 -9.37
N GLY A 101 -17.88 -4.51 -9.02
CA GLY A 101 -17.57 -5.57 -9.96
C GLY A 101 -16.27 -5.40 -10.74
N LYS A 102 -15.54 -4.31 -10.57
CA LYS A 102 -14.27 -4.08 -11.28
C LYS A 102 -13.09 -4.71 -10.56
N HIS A 103 -12.09 -5.08 -11.34
CA HIS A 103 -10.80 -5.58 -10.85
C HIS A 103 -9.81 -4.41 -10.87
N LEU A 104 -9.36 -4.02 -9.70
CA LEU A 104 -8.55 -2.82 -9.48
C LEU A 104 -7.12 -3.20 -9.08
N ARG A 105 -6.16 -2.33 -9.40
CA ARG A 105 -4.81 -2.38 -8.84
C ARG A 105 -4.65 -1.24 -7.85
N ILE A 106 -4.31 -1.57 -6.63
CA ILE A 106 -3.95 -0.62 -5.60
C ILE A 106 -2.43 -0.53 -5.54
N ILE A 107 -1.91 0.67 -5.55
CA ILE A 107 -0.48 0.97 -5.46
C ILE A 107 -0.26 1.74 -4.16
N LEU A 108 0.45 1.15 -3.21
CA LEU A 108 0.83 1.81 -1.97
C LEU A 108 2.29 2.21 -2.01
N CYS A 109 2.56 3.49 -1.83
CA CYS A 109 3.91 4.03 -1.68
C CYS A 109 4.08 4.59 -0.27
N ASN A 110 5.09 4.12 0.45
CA ASN A 110 5.33 4.59 1.82
C ASN A 110 6.34 5.73 1.84
N ASP A 111 5.83 6.93 2.05
CA ASP A 111 6.62 8.17 2.14
C ASP A 111 7.07 8.48 3.59
N THR A 112 7.04 7.49 4.47
CA THR A 112 7.43 7.66 5.88
C THR A 112 8.58 6.76 6.29
N MET A 113 9.12 6.99 7.47
CA MET A 113 10.17 6.16 8.08
C MET A 113 9.63 5.00 8.91
N MET A 114 8.31 4.81 8.94
CA MET A 114 7.65 3.77 9.72
C MET A 114 7.06 2.70 8.80
N ASN A 115 6.99 1.45 9.29
CA ASN A 115 6.20 0.42 8.65
C ASN A 115 4.72 0.70 8.82
N HIS A 116 3.93 0.42 7.79
CA HIS A 116 2.47 0.53 7.84
C HIS A 116 1.83 -0.75 7.33
N PRO A 117 1.33 -1.63 8.20
CA PRO A 117 0.49 -2.77 7.80
C PRO A 117 -0.91 -2.25 7.45
N ILE A 118 -1.24 -2.25 6.18
CA ILE A 118 -2.50 -1.72 5.66
C ILE A 118 -3.51 -2.85 5.49
N HIS A 119 -4.67 -2.67 6.09
CA HIS A 119 -5.76 -3.64 6.08
C HIS A 119 -7.00 -3.08 5.38
N LEU A 120 -7.42 -3.77 4.33
CA LEU A 120 -8.68 -3.52 3.64
C LEU A 120 -9.73 -4.50 4.13
N HIS A 121 -10.83 -4.01 4.66
CA HIS A 121 -11.98 -4.84 5.04
C HIS A 121 -12.78 -5.27 3.80
N GLY A 122 -13.44 -6.40 3.88
CA GLY A 122 -14.46 -6.88 2.95
C GLY A 122 -13.94 -7.56 1.69
N MET A 123 -12.68 -7.37 1.30
CA MET A 123 -12.11 -7.90 0.07
C MET A 123 -10.67 -8.39 0.29
N TRP A 124 -10.25 -9.36 -0.54
CA TRP A 124 -8.87 -9.84 -0.50
C TRP A 124 -7.93 -8.94 -1.29
N SER A 125 -6.69 -8.83 -0.79
CA SER A 125 -5.59 -8.15 -1.46
C SER A 125 -4.65 -9.19 -2.05
N GLU A 126 -4.60 -9.28 -3.38
CA GLU A 126 -3.72 -10.19 -4.11
C GLU A 126 -2.43 -9.45 -4.49
N VAL A 127 -1.39 -9.60 -3.68
CA VAL A 127 -0.09 -8.92 -3.86
C VAL A 127 0.55 -9.37 -5.17
N GLU A 128 1.07 -8.40 -5.92
CA GLU A 128 1.80 -8.61 -7.17
C GLU A 128 3.31 -8.52 -6.95
N SER A 129 4.05 -9.36 -7.66
CA SER A 129 5.50 -9.20 -7.82
C SER A 129 5.83 -7.94 -8.65
N PRO A 130 7.10 -7.46 -8.65
CA PRO A 130 7.47 -6.27 -9.42
C PRO A 130 7.19 -6.35 -10.92
N ASP A 131 7.13 -7.55 -11.48
CA ASP A 131 6.79 -7.80 -12.88
C ASP A 131 5.27 -7.94 -13.15
N GLY A 132 4.44 -7.68 -12.13
CA GLY A 132 2.97 -7.66 -12.24
C GLY A 132 2.31 -9.02 -12.17
N GLN A 133 3.03 -10.07 -11.76
CA GLN A 133 2.48 -11.40 -11.57
C GLN A 133 1.89 -11.56 -10.16
N PHE A 134 0.88 -12.43 -10.02
CA PHE A 134 0.35 -12.77 -8.72
C PHE A 134 1.42 -13.42 -7.83
N GLN A 135 1.57 -12.92 -6.62
CA GLN A 135 2.52 -13.45 -5.63
C GLN A 135 1.81 -14.18 -4.49
N VAL A 136 0.98 -13.48 -3.75
CA VAL A 136 0.31 -14.02 -2.57
C VAL A 136 -0.95 -13.23 -2.22
N ARG A 137 -1.98 -13.92 -1.73
CA ARG A 137 -3.22 -13.31 -1.23
C ARG A 137 -3.10 -13.03 0.27
N LYS A 138 -3.41 -11.80 0.65
CA LYS A 138 -3.37 -11.32 2.03
C LYS A 138 -4.56 -10.41 2.33
N HIS A 139 -4.87 -10.23 3.60
CA HIS A 139 -5.85 -9.22 4.04
C HIS A 139 -5.17 -8.01 4.69
N THR A 140 -3.92 -8.13 5.09
CA THR A 140 -3.12 -7.05 5.64
C THR A 140 -1.77 -7.04 4.93
N VAL A 141 -1.41 -5.90 4.35
CA VAL A 141 -0.20 -5.74 3.54
C VAL A 141 0.70 -4.73 4.22
N ASN A 142 1.80 -5.21 4.79
CA ASN A 142 2.82 -4.32 5.36
C ASN A 142 3.62 -3.64 4.25
N VAL A 143 3.77 -2.33 4.34
CA VAL A 143 4.61 -1.53 3.45
C VAL A 143 5.73 -0.92 4.27
N GLN A 144 6.96 -1.27 3.91
CA GLN A 144 8.16 -0.77 4.57
C GLN A 144 8.48 0.68 4.16
N PRO A 145 9.29 1.41 4.93
CA PRO A 145 9.77 2.74 4.52
C PRO A 145 10.36 2.72 3.11
N ALA A 146 9.98 3.71 2.30
CA ALA A 146 10.42 3.87 0.91
C ALA A 146 10.13 2.67 0.00
N GLN A 147 9.11 1.88 0.32
CA GLN A 147 8.66 0.74 -0.48
C GLN A 147 7.38 1.08 -1.24
N ARG A 148 7.28 0.53 -2.46
CA ARG A 148 6.05 0.48 -3.25
C ARG A 148 5.59 -0.97 -3.32
N VAL A 149 4.37 -1.23 -2.87
CA VAL A 149 3.72 -2.54 -2.98
C VAL A 149 2.44 -2.38 -3.79
N THR A 150 2.24 -3.27 -4.75
CA THR A 150 1.00 -3.31 -5.54
C THR A 150 0.21 -4.57 -5.24
N TYR A 151 -1.10 -4.46 -5.27
CA TYR A 151 -1.99 -5.61 -5.16
C TYR A 151 -3.28 -5.39 -5.92
N ARG A 152 -3.89 -6.48 -6.34
CA ARG A 152 -5.18 -6.47 -7.04
C ARG A 152 -6.29 -6.69 -6.05
N VAL A 153 -7.41 -6.00 -6.28
CA VAL A 153 -8.65 -6.18 -5.51
C VAL A 153 -9.81 -6.33 -6.46
N LYS A 154 -10.59 -7.36 -6.27
CA LYS A 154 -11.90 -7.49 -6.92
C LYS A 154 -12.93 -6.77 -6.08
N ALA A 155 -13.57 -5.74 -6.62
CA ALA A 155 -14.61 -4.98 -5.94
C ALA A 155 -15.95 -5.72 -5.97
N ASP A 156 -16.00 -6.89 -5.34
CA ASP A 156 -17.14 -7.82 -5.37
C ASP A 156 -18.03 -7.75 -4.12
N ALA A 157 -17.70 -6.88 -3.18
CA ALA A 157 -18.47 -6.69 -1.96
C ALA A 157 -19.03 -5.27 -1.90
N LEU A 158 -20.32 -5.10 -2.20
CA LEU A 158 -21.00 -3.81 -2.14
C LEU A 158 -21.00 -3.25 -0.70
N GLY A 159 -20.90 -1.95 -0.59
CA GLY A 159 -21.03 -1.25 0.70
C GLY A 159 -19.85 -0.36 1.03
N ARG A 160 -19.70 -0.09 2.32
CA ARG A 160 -18.67 0.78 2.88
C ARG A 160 -17.75 -0.02 3.76
N TRP A 161 -16.45 0.09 3.49
CA TRP A 161 -15.43 -0.73 4.12
C TRP A 161 -14.33 0.12 4.72
N ALA A 162 -13.86 -0.27 5.90
CA ALA A 162 -12.70 0.35 6.52
C ALA A 162 -11.43 -0.03 5.75
N TYR A 163 -10.54 0.93 5.57
CA TYR A 163 -9.23 0.77 4.95
C TYR A 163 -8.21 1.58 5.74
N HIS A 164 -7.31 0.91 6.46
CA HIS A 164 -6.52 1.60 7.47
C HIS A 164 -5.20 0.90 7.80
N CYS A 165 -4.29 1.65 8.39
CA CYS A 165 -3.13 1.09 9.05
C CYS A 165 -3.57 0.27 10.27
N HIS A 166 -3.07 -0.96 10.41
CA HIS A 166 -3.41 -1.83 11.53
C HIS A 166 -2.53 -1.59 12.78
N LEU A 167 -1.55 -0.69 12.70
CA LEU A 167 -0.94 -0.09 13.89
C LEU A 167 -1.92 0.95 14.43
N LEU A 168 -2.54 0.64 15.57
CA LEU A 168 -3.69 1.38 16.07
C LEU A 168 -3.42 2.86 16.32
N TYR A 169 -2.24 3.22 16.79
CA TYR A 169 -1.86 4.62 16.99
C TYR A 169 -1.76 5.39 15.66
N HIS A 170 -1.27 4.76 14.59
CA HIS A 170 -1.26 5.37 13.26
C HIS A 170 -2.68 5.54 12.72
N MET A 171 -3.52 4.53 12.91
CA MET A 171 -4.93 4.56 12.53
C MET A 171 -5.66 5.72 13.23
N GLU A 172 -5.56 5.80 14.55
CA GLU A 172 -6.20 6.84 15.37
C GLU A 172 -5.70 8.25 15.06
N ALA A 173 -4.41 8.36 14.69
CA ALA A 173 -3.80 9.64 14.31
C ALA A 173 -4.18 10.09 12.88
N GLY A 174 -4.97 9.31 12.13
CA GLY A 174 -5.53 9.74 10.86
C GLY A 174 -5.33 8.82 9.66
N MET A 175 -4.54 7.74 9.79
CA MET A 175 -4.28 6.80 8.66
C MET A 175 -5.44 5.82 8.48
N PHE A 176 -6.55 6.35 8.05
CA PHE A 176 -7.80 5.65 7.83
C PHE A 176 -8.51 6.23 6.60
N ARG A 177 -9.20 5.37 5.86
CA ARG A 177 -10.12 5.74 4.77
C ARG A 177 -11.36 4.88 4.83
N GLU A 178 -12.46 5.43 4.36
CA GLU A 178 -13.62 4.65 3.96
C GLU A 178 -13.46 4.30 2.47
N VAL A 179 -13.64 3.05 2.14
CA VAL A 179 -13.76 2.57 0.76
C VAL A 179 -15.23 2.32 0.47
N VAL A 180 -15.73 2.92 -0.58
CA VAL A 180 -17.12 2.72 -1.04
C VAL A 180 -17.10 1.89 -2.30
N VAL A 181 -17.75 0.71 -2.24
CA VAL A 181 -17.97 -0.17 -3.38
C VAL A 181 -19.41 0.03 -3.86
N ALA A 182 -19.53 0.69 -4.99
CA ALA A 182 -20.82 1.03 -5.60
C ALA A 182 -20.75 1.10 -7.13
#